data_1cf124c78b3e8d3b7d88812c5762ca97
#
_entry.id   1cf124c78b3e8d3b7d88812c5762ca97
#
_cell.length_a   1.000
_cell.length_b   1.000
_cell.length_c   1.000
_cell.angle_alpha   90.00
_cell.angle_beta   90.00
_cell.angle_gamma   90.00
#
_symmetry.space_group_name_H-M   'P 1'
#
loop_
_entity.id
_entity.type
_entity.pdbx_description
1 polymer ?
#
loop_
_entity_poly.entity_id
_entity_poly.type
_entity_poly.pdbx_seq_one_letter_code
_entity_poly.pdbx_strand_id
1 'polypeptide(L)'
;GRNSVQFGNLLADEEFGGTEYGGVFFNAAFGQPAFWSANTLNTGPAFNVPALGFRYRRNFTDTWYAQAAVYDGDTFDSAGGDATINQHGTHFELGNGQGWTSLYEFGRNGFNNDDGAGLPGWYRVGAWHHSTSFAKHDGTNGEGNWGLYGIADKMLWREEGGQGLGTFIRLGTAQRDRSRFHWVLDTGLSYTGLLPGRDDDVAGLGFVYAKHAGDITDAVKSHEAVIEATYRIQLT
;
A
#
# COMPACT_ATOMS: atom_id res chain seq x y z
N GLY A 1 -6.81 -5.65 25.16
CA GLY A 1 -6.13 -5.16 23.99
C GLY A 1 -4.68 -5.63 23.95
N ARG A 2 -4.16 -5.91 22.78
CA ARG A 2 -2.75 -6.29 22.60
C ARG A 2 -1.98 -5.13 21.97
N ASN A 3 -0.76 -4.93 22.45
CA ASN A 3 0.20 -4.01 21.83
C ASN A 3 1.28 -4.81 21.11
N SER A 4 1.76 -4.32 19.96
CA SER A 4 2.94 -4.85 19.29
C SER A 4 3.86 -3.72 18.85
N VAL A 5 5.14 -3.98 18.88
CA VAL A 5 6.21 -3.08 18.45
C VAL A 5 7.09 -3.85 17.49
N GLN A 6 7.47 -3.20 16.39
CA GLN A 6 8.51 -3.68 15.47
C GLN A 6 9.57 -2.58 15.33
N PHE A 7 10.80 -3.00 15.24
CA PHE A 7 11.95 -2.14 14.99
C PHE A 7 12.96 -2.88 14.14
N GLY A 8 13.51 -2.22 13.14
CA GLY A 8 14.51 -2.79 12.24
C GLY A 8 14.40 -2.22 10.83
N ASN A 9 14.99 -2.90 9.87
CA ASN A 9 14.85 -2.59 8.46
C ASN A 9 13.54 -3.23 7.96
N LEU A 10 12.51 -2.40 7.74
CA LEU A 10 11.14 -2.81 7.56
C LEU A 10 10.57 -2.31 6.22
N LEU A 11 9.65 -3.07 5.67
CA LEU A 11 8.79 -2.68 4.54
C LEU A 11 7.43 -2.21 5.09
N ALA A 12 7.05 -0.99 4.78
CA ALA A 12 5.79 -0.45 5.28
C ALA A 12 4.57 -1.06 4.58
N ASP A 13 4.69 -1.47 3.33
CA ASP A 13 3.61 -2.08 2.54
C ASP A 13 3.22 -3.50 3.00
N GLU A 14 4.03 -4.16 3.83
CA GLU A 14 3.65 -5.37 4.54
C GLU A 14 2.60 -5.12 5.63
N GLU A 15 2.54 -3.90 6.17
CA GLU A 15 1.72 -3.54 7.33
C GLU A 15 0.65 -2.48 7.02
N PHE A 16 0.92 -1.59 6.07
CA PHE A 16 0.07 -0.48 5.68
C PHE A 16 -0.33 -0.60 4.22
N GLY A 17 -1.58 -0.37 3.93
CA GLY A 17 -2.04 -0.32 2.55
C GLY A 17 -2.24 -1.68 1.86
N GLY A 18 -1.96 -2.80 2.53
CA GLY A 18 -2.14 -4.15 1.97
C GLY A 18 -3.60 -4.51 1.73
N THR A 19 -3.86 -5.50 0.87
CA THR A 19 -5.18 -6.06 0.59
C THR A 19 -5.12 -7.58 0.63
N GLU A 20 -6.16 -8.23 1.15
CA GLU A 20 -6.27 -9.69 1.18
C GLU A 20 -6.56 -10.25 -0.21
N TYR A 21 -7.55 -9.71 -0.89
CA TYR A 21 -7.99 -10.20 -2.20
C TYR A 21 -7.17 -9.66 -3.38
N GLY A 22 -6.27 -8.69 -3.14
CA GLY A 22 -5.33 -8.19 -4.13
C GLY A 22 -4.06 -9.03 -4.26
N GLY A 23 -3.77 -9.92 -3.33
CA GLY A 23 -2.54 -10.74 -3.30
C GLY A 23 -2.42 -11.80 -4.40
N VAL A 24 -3.41 -11.95 -5.28
CA VAL A 24 -3.34 -12.84 -6.43
C VAL A 24 -2.67 -12.21 -7.65
N PHE A 25 -2.62 -10.88 -7.72
CA PHE A 25 -2.10 -10.15 -8.87
C PHE A 25 -0.58 -10.04 -8.84
N PHE A 26 0.05 -10.07 -10.03
CA PHE A 26 1.51 -10.02 -10.20
C PHE A 26 2.02 -8.62 -10.49
N ASN A 27 1.20 -7.76 -11.11
CA ASN A 27 1.63 -6.41 -11.42
C ASN A 27 1.88 -5.62 -10.12
N ALA A 28 3.04 -4.99 -10.02
CA ALA A 28 3.46 -4.23 -8.85
C ALA A 28 2.45 -3.13 -8.43
N ALA A 29 1.61 -2.65 -9.34
CA ALA A 29 0.57 -1.68 -9.03
C ALA A 29 -0.47 -2.21 -8.03
N PHE A 30 -0.67 -3.54 -7.94
CA PHE A 30 -1.54 -4.14 -6.93
C PHE A 30 -0.81 -4.47 -5.63
N GLY A 31 0.50 -4.71 -5.69
CA GLY A 31 1.33 -5.02 -4.51
C GLY A 31 1.74 -3.78 -3.74
N GLN A 32 2.25 -2.77 -4.44
CA GLN A 32 2.72 -1.52 -3.83
C GLN A 32 1.59 -0.50 -3.74
N PRO A 33 1.33 0.11 -2.58
CA PRO A 33 0.34 1.17 -2.43
C PRO A 33 0.85 2.48 -3.04
N ALA A 34 0.71 2.63 -4.36
CA ALA A 34 1.27 3.73 -5.16
C ALA A 34 0.81 5.13 -4.69
N PHE A 35 -0.30 5.22 -3.96
CA PHE A 35 -0.79 6.48 -3.40
C PHE A 35 0.16 7.10 -2.35
N TRP A 36 1.07 6.32 -1.74
CA TRP A 36 2.16 6.85 -0.92
C TRP A 36 3.54 6.48 -1.46
N SER A 37 3.79 5.24 -1.90
CA SER A 37 5.12 4.81 -2.32
C SER A 37 5.64 5.58 -3.54
N ALA A 38 4.79 5.92 -4.51
CA ALA A 38 5.17 6.72 -5.65
C ALA A 38 5.35 8.23 -5.34
N ASN A 39 4.98 8.67 -4.14
CA ASN A 39 4.98 10.06 -3.71
C ASN A 39 5.97 10.35 -2.58
N THR A 40 6.77 9.35 -2.18
CA THR A 40 7.89 9.45 -1.24
C THR A 40 9.22 9.38 -1.98
N LEU A 41 10.35 9.63 -1.30
CA LEU A 41 11.68 9.52 -1.91
C LEU A 41 11.98 8.05 -2.24
N ASN A 42 12.47 7.81 -3.45
CA ASN A 42 12.98 6.51 -3.91
C ASN A 42 12.04 5.33 -3.67
N THR A 43 10.72 5.57 -3.69
CA THR A 43 9.64 4.61 -3.42
C THR A 43 9.60 4.03 -2.00
N GLY A 44 10.56 4.38 -1.15
CA GLY A 44 10.66 3.83 0.20
C GLY A 44 9.66 4.40 1.20
N PRO A 45 9.39 3.66 2.26
CA PRO A 45 9.78 2.28 2.56
C PRO A 45 8.78 1.24 2.02
N ALA A 46 8.83 0.91 0.75
CA ALA A 46 8.00 -0.11 0.12
C ALA A 46 8.85 -1.17 -0.59
N PHE A 47 8.26 -2.32 -0.89
CA PHE A 47 8.95 -3.39 -1.61
C PHE A 47 9.54 -2.83 -2.93
N ASN A 48 10.76 -2.97 -3.17
CA ASN A 48 11.92 -3.71 -2.65
C ASN A 48 12.93 -2.78 -1.91
N VAL A 49 12.47 -1.70 -1.32
CA VAL A 49 13.29 -0.66 -0.66
C VAL A 49 12.92 -0.60 0.83
N PRO A 50 13.42 -1.53 1.67
CA PRO A 50 13.18 -1.47 3.11
C PRO A 50 13.91 -0.27 3.74
N ALA A 51 13.38 0.26 4.82
CA ALA A 51 13.99 1.36 5.57
C ALA A 51 14.08 1.04 7.06
N LEU A 52 15.06 1.62 7.75
CA LEU A 52 15.06 1.60 9.20
C LEU A 52 13.78 2.24 9.70
N GLY A 53 13.03 1.50 10.52
CA GLY A 53 11.74 1.95 10.99
C GLY A 53 11.37 1.45 12.37
N PHE A 54 10.40 2.13 12.93
CA PHE A 54 9.74 1.76 14.17
C PHE A 54 8.23 1.80 13.94
N ARG A 55 7.54 0.70 14.26
CA ARG A 55 6.07 0.59 14.19
C ARG A 55 5.51 0.24 15.56
N TYR A 56 4.44 0.92 15.95
CA TYR A 56 3.61 0.58 17.08
C TYR A 56 2.18 0.29 16.61
N ARG A 57 1.62 -0.83 17.06
CA ARG A 57 0.23 -1.22 16.83
C ARG A 57 -0.46 -1.54 18.14
N ARG A 58 -1.68 -1.03 18.30
CA ARG A 58 -2.59 -1.35 19.38
C ARG A 58 -3.88 -1.95 18.84
N ASN A 59 -4.20 -3.16 19.25
CA ASN A 59 -5.52 -3.74 19.06
C ASN A 59 -6.38 -3.38 20.28
N PHE A 60 -7.43 -2.60 20.06
CA PHE A 60 -8.37 -2.16 21.11
C PHE A 60 -9.33 -3.29 21.48
N THR A 61 -9.75 -4.05 20.45
CA THR A 61 -10.58 -5.25 20.53
C THR A 61 -9.97 -6.32 19.63
N ASP A 62 -10.63 -7.45 19.48
CA ASP A 62 -10.21 -8.51 18.54
C ASP A 62 -10.35 -8.07 17.07
N THR A 63 -11.14 -7.03 16.81
CA THR A 63 -11.40 -6.53 15.45
C THR A 63 -10.83 -5.13 15.19
N TRP A 64 -10.82 -4.21 16.16
CA TRP A 64 -10.40 -2.83 15.98
C TRP A 64 -8.94 -2.59 16.38
N TYR A 65 -8.21 -1.90 15.53
CA TYR A 65 -6.83 -1.52 15.81
C TYR A 65 -6.50 -0.11 15.31
N ALA A 66 -5.43 0.44 15.86
CA ALA A 66 -4.71 1.56 15.28
C ALA A 66 -3.22 1.22 15.23
N GLN A 67 -2.53 1.73 14.23
CA GLN A 67 -1.08 1.63 14.12
C GLN A 67 -0.47 2.91 13.60
N ALA A 68 0.78 3.14 13.99
CA ALA A 68 1.61 4.23 13.51
C ALA A 68 3.03 3.74 13.34
N ALA A 69 3.73 4.29 12.35
CA ALA A 69 5.12 3.99 12.10
C ALA A 69 5.88 5.23 11.64
N VAL A 70 7.18 5.21 11.88
CA VAL A 70 8.14 6.17 11.34
C VAL A 70 9.30 5.40 10.75
N TYR A 71 9.76 5.84 9.61
CA TYR A 71 10.85 5.24 8.83
C TYR A 71 11.86 6.31 8.42
N ASP A 72 13.08 5.90 8.13
CA ASP A 72 14.04 6.69 7.38
C ASP A 72 13.38 7.21 6.09
N GLY A 73 13.63 8.47 5.75
CA GLY A 73 12.98 9.13 4.62
C GLY A 73 13.57 8.75 3.26
N ASP A 74 14.87 8.43 3.20
CA ASP A 74 15.57 8.05 1.97
C ASP A 74 16.57 6.92 2.21
N THR A 75 16.13 5.69 2.03
CA THR A 75 16.99 4.50 2.21
C THR A 75 18.22 4.49 1.28
N PHE A 76 18.18 5.20 0.16
CA PHE A 76 19.34 5.23 -0.76
C PHE A 76 20.41 6.25 -0.34
N ASP A 77 20.12 7.18 0.57
CA ASP A 77 20.98 8.33 0.88
C ASP A 77 21.35 9.15 -0.37
N SER A 78 20.43 9.20 -1.33
CA SER A 78 20.66 9.76 -2.64
C SER A 78 19.42 10.46 -3.19
N ALA A 79 19.42 11.78 -3.17
CA ALA A 79 18.35 12.57 -3.79
C ALA A 79 18.16 12.28 -5.29
N GLY A 80 19.18 11.75 -5.96
CA GLY A 80 19.15 11.33 -7.37
C GLY A 80 18.69 9.88 -7.59
N GLY A 81 18.40 9.12 -6.52
CA GLY A 81 17.93 7.74 -6.61
C GLY A 81 19.03 6.70 -6.89
N ASP A 82 20.29 7.01 -6.60
CA ASP A 82 21.41 6.07 -6.75
C ASP A 82 21.46 5.09 -5.57
N ALA A 83 20.87 3.91 -5.75
CA ALA A 83 20.83 2.85 -4.75
C ALA A 83 22.22 2.28 -4.38
N THR A 84 23.30 2.62 -5.10
CA THR A 84 24.64 2.12 -4.80
C THR A 84 25.31 2.88 -3.67
N ILE A 85 24.83 4.07 -3.30
CA ILE A 85 25.39 4.89 -2.21
C ILE A 85 25.15 4.23 -0.86
N ASN A 86 23.95 3.72 -0.61
CA ASN A 86 23.60 2.94 0.58
C ASN A 86 23.10 1.54 0.20
N GLN A 87 23.93 0.80 -0.51
CA GLN A 87 23.59 -0.49 -1.14
C GLN A 87 22.97 -1.52 -0.18
N HIS A 88 23.32 -1.46 1.09
CA HIS A 88 22.83 -2.42 2.10
C HIS A 88 21.72 -1.86 2.99
N GLY A 89 21.32 -0.59 2.81
CA GLY A 89 20.32 0.07 3.65
C GLY A 89 20.69 0.09 5.12
N THR A 90 21.99 0.20 5.44
CA THR A 90 22.52 0.15 6.81
C THR A 90 23.04 1.49 7.32
N HIS A 91 23.10 2.48 6.48
CA HIS A 91 23.34 3.86 6.86
C HIS A 91 22.00 4.57 7.01
N PHE A 92 21.80 5.26 8.13
CA PHE A 92 20.54 5.90 8.48
C PHE A 92 20.78 7.38 8.76
N GLU A 93 20.13 8.22 7.99
CA GLU A 93 20.28 9.66 8.11
C GLU A 93 18.93 10.37 8.10
N LEU A 94 18.55 10.97 9.23
CA LEU A 94 17.31 11.75 9.37
C LEU A 94 17.48 13.24 9.01
N GLY A 95 18.70 13.61 8.61
CA GLY A 95 19.11 14.97 8.27
C GLY A 95 19.28 15.20 6.77
N ASN A 96 20.04 16.23 6.42
CA ASN A 96 20.55 16.52 5.05
C ASN A 96 19.52 16.47 3.93
N GLY A 97 18.27 16.86 4.21
CA GLY A 97 17.19 16.87 3.22
C GLY A 97 16.49 15.52 3.01
N GLN A 98 16.87 14.46 3.72
CA GLN A 98 16.22 13.14 3.63
C GLN A 98 14.94 13.05 4.47
N GLY A 99 14.96 13.58 5.70
CA GLY A 99 13.81 13.59 6.59
C GLY A 99 13.38 12.19 7.05
N TRP A 100 12.08 12.01 7.26
CA TRP A 100 11.47 10.74 7.64
C TRP A 100 10.11 10.55 6.97
N THR A 101 9.73 9.31 6.78
CA THR A 101 8.37 8.91 6.35
C THR A 101 7.59 8.40 7.55
N SER A 102 6.36 8.85 7.73
CA SER A 102 5.45 8.36 8.76
C SER A 102 4.13 7.90 8.17
N LEU A 103 3.58 6.81 8.73
CA LEU A 103 2.30 6.24 8.33
C LEU A 103 1.42 6.03 9.56
N TYR A 104 0.13 6.22 9.37
CA TYR A 104 -0.90 6.08 10.39
C TYR A 104 -2.07 5.33 9.79
N GLU A 105 -2.61 4.37 10.51
CA GLU A 105 -3.77 3.60 10.05
C GLU A 105 -4.67 3.23 11.22
N PHE A 106 -5.97 3.38 10.98
CA PHE A 106 -7.03 2.87 11.84
C PHE A 106 -7.88 1.88 11.04
N GLY A 107 -8.11 0.72 11.60
CA GLY A 107 -8.78 -0.33 10.88
C GLY A 107 -9.65 -1.23 11.73
N ARG A 108 -10.52 -1.92 11.02
CA ARG A 108 -11.33 -3.01 11.55
C ARG A 108 -11.09 -4.28 10.72
N ASN A 109 -10.61 -5.31 11.38
CA ASN A 109 -10.39 -6.64 10.83
C ASN A 109 -11.56 -7.56 11.16
N GLY A 110 -12.01 -8.31 10.15
CA GLY A 110 -12.98 -9.38 10.34
C GLY A 110 -14.40 -8.88 10.64
N PHE A 111 -15.30 -9.13 9.72
CA PHE A 111 -16.73 -9.11 9.95
C PHE A 111 -17.23 -10.55 9.98
N ASN A 112 -16.81 -11.29 10.99
CA ASN A 112 -17.64 -12.39 11.41
C ASN A 112 -18.62 -11.80 12.42
N ASN A 113 -19.91 -12.01 12.22
CA ASN A 113 -20.84 -11.88 13.33
C ASN A 113 -20.34 -12.80 14.46
N ASP A 114 -20.66 -12.47 15.70
CA ASP A 114 -20.21 -13.24 16.87
C ASP A 114 -20.56 -14.73 16.79
N ASP A 115 -21.50 -15.10 15.92
CA ASP A 115 -21.92 -16.47 15.58
C ASP A 115 -21.16 -17.10 14.38
N GLY A 116 -20.17 -16.38 13.80
CA GLY A 116 -19.39 -16.87 12.64
C GLY A 116 -20.13 -16.87 11.30
N ALA A 117 -21.40 -16.38 11.25
CA ALA A 117 -22.23 -16.42 10.07
C ALA A 117 -21.97 -15.31 9.04
N GLY A 118 -21.16 -14.32 9.39
CA GLY A 118 -20.82 -13.19 8.49
C GLY A 118 -19.72 -13.53 7.48
N LEU A 119 -19.73 -12.84 6.35
CA LEU A 119 -18.64 -12.87 5.38
C LEU A 119 -17.48 -11.98 5.87
N PRO A 120 -16.22 -12.46 5.84
CA PRO A 120 -15.08 -11.68 6.30
C PRO A 120 -14.89 -10.40 5.49
N GLY A 121 -14.45 -9.35 6.17
CA GLY A 121 -14.11 -8.10 5.54
C GLY A 121 -13.18 -7.26 6.42
N TRP A 122 -12.40 -6.38 5.80
CA TRP A 122 -11.45 -5.48 6.44
C TRP A 122 -11.68 -4.08 5.90
N TYR A 123 -11.73 -3.11 6.79
CA TYR A 123 -11.86 -1.70 6.40
C TYR A 123 -10.79 -0.89 7.12
N ARG A 124 -10.10 -0.06 6.38
CA ARG A 124 -8.97 0.73 6.88
C ARG A 124 -9.02 2.14 6.32
N VAL A 125 -8.65 3.08 7.15
CA VAL A 125 -8.36 4.46 6.73
C VAL A 125 -7.00 4.84 7.29
N GLY A 126 -6.23 5.55 6.49
CA GLY A 126 -4.89 5.94 6.90
C GLY A 126 -4.43 7.25 6.29
N ALA A 127 -3.31 7.69 6.80
CA ALA A 127 -2.59 8.86 6.35
C ALA A 127 -1.10 8.55 6.29
N TRP A 128 -0.39 9.25 5.43
CA TRP A 128 1.05 9.22 5.37
C TRP A 128 1.61 10.62 5.27
N HIS A 129 2.86 10.79 5.69
CA HIS A 129 3.57 12.05 5.60
C HIS A 129 5.06 11.78 5.42
N HIS A 130 5.69 12.54 4.55
CA HIS A 130 7.14 12.60 4.37
C HIS A 130 7.62 14.01 4.70
N SER A 131 8.62 14.15 5.56
CA SER A 131 8.98 15.44 6.16
C SER A 131 9.93 16.31 5.32
N THR A 132 10.59 15.73 4.30
CA THR A 132 11.57 16.49 3.50
C THR A 132 10.91 17.50 2.56
N SER A 133 11.73 18.36 1.95
CA SER A 133 11.28 19.31 0.93
C SER A 133 11.16 18.61 -0.42
N PHE A 134 10.06 18.84 -1.12
CA PHE A 134 9.77 18.32 -2.45
C PHE A 134 9.72 19.43 -3.48
N ALA A 135 10.27 19.17 -4.67
CA ALA A 135 10.10 20.06 -5.81
C ALA A 135 8.63 20.10 -6.24
N LYS A 136 8.07 21.29 -6.37
CA LYS A 136 6.73 21.49 -6.91
C LYS A 136 6.75 21.57 -8.43
N HIS A 137 5.60 21.32 -9.04
CA HIS A 137 5.43 21.38 -10.49
C HIS A 137 5.62 22.79 -11.06
N ASP A 138 5.53 23.83 -10.24
CA ASP A 138 5.82 25.23 -10.64
C ASP A 138 7.32 25.62 -10.54
N GLY A 139 8.18 24.66 -10.18
CA GLY A 139 9.62 24.86 -10.03
C GLY A 139 10.05 25.41 -8.66
N THR A 140 9.11 25.67 -7.75
CA THR A 140 9.42 26.04 -6.36
C THR A 140 9.56 24.79 -5.49
N ASN A 141 9.98 24.94 -4.23
CA ASN A 141 10.01 23.87 -3.25
C ASN A 141 8.85 23.98 -2.27
N GLY A 142 8.41 22.87 -1.73
CA GLY A 142 7.41 22.80 -0.68
C GLY A 142 7.81 21.80 0.41
N GLU A 143 7.66 22.23 1.65
CA GLU A 143 7.97 21.41 2.81
C GLU A 143 6.95 20.28 2.97
N GLY A 144 7.47 19.07 3.12
CA GLY A 144 6.70 17.86 3.31
C GLY A 144 5.87 17.43 2.11
N ASN A 145 5.48 16.18 2.10
CA ASN A 145 4.41 15.64 1.25
C ASN A 145 3.51 14.76 2.11
N TRP A 146 2.23 14.69 1.80
CA TRP A 146 1.29 13.88 2.57
C TRP A 146 0.08 13.46 1.75
N GLY A 147 -0.59 12.44 2.24
CA GLY A 147 -1.81 11.96 1.63
C GLY A 147 -2.66 11.14 2.58
N LEU A 148 -3.83 10.78 2.10
CA LEU A 148 -4.82 9.98 2.81
C LEU A 148 -5.17 8.76 1.96
N TYR A 149 -5.61 7.68 2.60
CA TYR A 149 -6.12 6.50 1.90
C TYR A 149 -7.25 5.80 2.64
N GLY A 150 -8.04 5.08 1.90
CA GLY A 150 -9.07 4.17 2.40
C GLY A 150 -9.01 2.84 1.67
N ILE A 151 -9.26 1.75 2.40
CA ILE A 151 -9.22 0.39 1.89
C ILE A 151 -10.44 -0.37 2.38
N ALA A 152 -11.06 -1.10 1.48
CA ALA A 152 -12.07 -2.09 1.80
C ALA A 152 -11.73 -3.41 1.10
N ASP A 153 -11.61 -4.45 1.89
CA ASP A 153 -11.51 -5.84 1.44
C ASP A 153 -12.74 -6.58 1.92
N LYS A 154 -13.39 -7.36 1.07
CA LYS A 154 -14.57 -8.10 1.49
C LYS A 154 -14.79 -9.37 0.70
N MET A 155 -15.13 -10.44 1.39
CA MET A 155 -15.74 -11.60 0.76
C MET A 155 -17.19 -11.27 0.39
N LEU A 156 -17.54 -11.41 -0.89
CA LEU A 156 -18.88 -11.12 -1.41
C LEU A 156 -19.77 -12.35 -1.35
N TRP A 157 -19.17 -13.51 -1.56
CA TRP A 157 -19.87 -14.79 -1.56
C TRP A 157 -18.93 -15.91 -1.11
N ARG A 158 -19.46 -16.88 -0.34
CA ARG A 158 -18.74 -18.05 0.16
C ARG A 158 -19.47 -19.30 -0.29
N GLU A 159 -18.70 -20.25 -0.78
CA GLU A 159 -19.15 -21.63 -1.03
C GLU A 159 -18.73 -22.54 0.13
N GLU A 160 -19.17 -23.79 0.09
CA GLU A 160 -18.69 -24.81 1.00
C GLU A 160 -17.17 -25.02 0.84
N GLY A 161 -16.47 -25.32 1.93
CA GLY A 161 -15.02 -25.57 1.87
C GLY A 161 -14.11 -24.36 1.87
N GLY A 162 -14.66 -23.14 2.01
CA GLY A 162 -13.85 -21.91 2.08
C GLY A 162 -13.60 -21.24 0.73
N GLN A 163 -14.14 -21.78 -0.35
CA GLN A 163 -14.15 -21.17 -1.69
C GLN A 163 -15.04 -19.94 -1.74
N GLY A 164 -14.94 -19.16 -2.82
CA GLY A 164 -15.84 -18.04 -3.04
C GLY A 164 -15.21 -16.82 -3.69
N LEU A 165 -15.99 -15.77 -3.79
CA LEU A 165 -15.67 -14.51 -4.42
C LEU A 165 -15.31 -13.45 -3.39
N GLY A 166 -14.12 -12.89 -3.51
CA GLY A 166 -13.65 -11.73 -2.76
C GLY A 166 -13.45 -10.51 -3.66
N THR A 167 -13.44 -9.35 -3.05
CA THR A 167 -13.17 -8.07 -3.71
C THR A 167 -12.35 -7.16 -2.81
N PHE A 168 -11.59 -6.29 -3.42
CA PHE A 168 -10.94 -5.18 -2.73
C PHE A 168 -11.11 -3.88 -3.50
N ILE A 169 -11.00 -2.78 -2.78
CA ILE A 169 -10.86 -1.44 -3.31
C ILE A 169 -9.89 -0.66 -2.42
N ARG A 170 -8.90 -0.02 -3.04
CA ARG A 170 -8.02 0.97 -2.39
C ARG A 170 -8.15 2.30 -3.13
N LEU A 171 -8.33 3.36 -2.36
CA LEU A 171 -8.34 4.71 -2.88
C LEU A 171 -7.40 5.56 -2.03
N GLY A 172 -6.47 6.25 -2.68
CA GLY A 172 -5.57 7.17 -2.00
C GLY A 172 -5.40 8.47 -2.75
N THR A 173 -5.08 9.52 -2.01
CA THR A 173 -4.83 10.86 -2.54
C THR A 173 -3.58 11.47 -1.91
N ALA A 174 -2.96 12.42 -2.62
CA ALA A 174 -1.79 13.14 -2.19
C ALA A 174 -1.83 14.60 -2.66
N GLN A 175 -0.90 15.43 -2.16
CA GLN A 175 -0.79 16.83 -2.54
C GLN A 175 -0.56 16.95 -4.06
N ARG A 176 -1.37 17.78 -4.72
CA ARG A 176 -1.35 17.90 -6.18
C ARG A 176 -0.16 18.68 -6.71
N ASP A 177 0.40 19.57 -5.93
CA ASP A 177 1.45 20.49 -6.39
C ASP A 177 2.85 19.88 -6.47
N ARG A 178 3.06 18.68 -5.87
CA ARG A 178 4.39 18.06 -5.72
C ARG A 178 4.44 16.54 -5.81
N SER A 179 3.30 15.87 -5.84
CA SER A 179 3.23 14.41 -5.94
C SER A 179 3.32 13.94 -7.39
N ARG A 180 3.74 12.70 -7.59
CA ARG A 180 3.66 12.03 -8.90
C ARG A 180 2.20 11.74 -9.25
N PHE A 181 1.48 11.09 -8.34
CA PHE A 181 0.06 10.82 -8.46
C PHE A 181 -0.71 11.55 -7.37
N HIS A 182 -1.74 12.31 -7.75
CA HIS A 182 -2.56 13.00 -6.77
C HIS A 182 -3.75 12.14 -6.28
N TRP A 183 -4.15 11.13 -7.03
CA TRP A 183 -5.00 10.07 -6.55
C TRP A 183 -4.77 8.77 -7.35
N VAL A 184 -4.98 7.66 -6.67
CA VAL A 184 -4.83 6.30 -7.18
C VAL A 184 -6.04 5.50 -6.71
N LEU A 185 -6.67 4.80 -7.65
CA LEU A 185 -7.68 3.78 -7.39
C LEU A 185 -7.13 2.45 -7.84
N ASP A 186 -7.17 1.45 -7.01
CA ASP A 186 -7.03 0.06 -7.42
C ASP A 186 -8.15 -0.80 -6.85
N THR A 187 -8.60 -1.78 -7.61
CA THR A 187 -9.71 -2.65 -7.26
C THR A 187 -9.63 -3.96 -8.01
N GLY A 188 -10.27 -4.98 -7.51
CA GLY A 188 -10.33 -6.26 -8.19
C GLY A 188 -11.26 -7.26 -7.54
N LEU A 189 -11.44 -8.34 -8.26
CA LEU A 189 -12.17 -9.53 -7.84
C LEU A 189 -11.19 -10.71 -7.82
N SER A 190 -11.28 -11.55 -6.82
CA SER A 190 -10.58 -12.84 -6.78
C SER A 190 -11.56 -13.95 -6.41
N TYR A 191 -11.51 -15.04 -7.15
CA TYR A 191 -12.37 -16.20 -6.95
C TYR A 191 -11.52 -17.43 -6.67
N THR A 192 -11.70 -18.01 -5.50
CA THR A 192 -11.09 -19.28 -5.12
C THR A 192 -12.03 -20.43 -5.47
N GLY A 193 -11.53 -21.44 -6.21
CA GLY A 193 -12.32 -22.60 -6.60
C GLY A 193 -13.26 -22.39 -7.79
N LEU A 194 -12.96 -21.46 -8.70
CA LEU A 194 -13.80 -21.13 -9.86
C LEU A 194 -14.07 -22.33 -10.78
N LEU A 195 -13.10 -23.23 -10.96
CA LEU A 195 -13.22 -24.39 -11.85
C LEU A 195 -13.48 -25.66 -11.05
N PRO A 196 -14.43 -26.52 -11.47
CA PRO A 196 -14.72 -27.77 -10.78
C PRO A 196 -13.47 -28.68 -10.66
N GLY A 197 -13.21 -29.18 -9.46
CA GLY A 197 -12.04 -29.99 -9.15
C GLY A 197 -10.73 -29.22 -9.00
N ARG A 198 -10.80 -27.91 -8.95
CA ARG A 198 -9.68 -26.98 -8.75
C ARG A 198 -9.99 -26.02 -7.58
N ASP A 199 -10.26 -26.61 -6.43
CA ASP A 199 -10.85 -25.94 -5.27
C ASP A 199 -9.92 -24.89 -4.63
N ASP A 200 -8.59 -25.06 -4.78
CA ASP A 200 -7.56 -24.18 -4.23
C ASP A 200 -6.98 -23.18 -5.25
N ASP A 201 -7.40 -23.29 -6.52
CA ASP A 201 -6.96 -22.34 -7.54
C ASP A 201 -7.66 -21.02 -7.39
N VAL A 202 -6.97 -19.93 -7.76
CA VAL A 202 -7.51 -18.56 -7.64
C VAL A 202 -7.48 -17.86 -9.00
N ALA A 203 -8.66 -17.44 -9.47
CA ALA A 203 -8.81 -16.54 -10.61
C ALA A 203 -8.92 -15.09 -10.13
N GLY A 204 -8.33 -14.14 -10.83
CA GLY A 204 -8.38 -12.72 -10.51
C GLY A 204 -8.62 -11.83 -11.73
N LEU A 205 -9.39 -10.76 -11.54
CA LEU A 205 -9.52 -9.65 -12.49
C LEU A 205 -9.34 -8.34 -11.73
N GLY A 206 -8.30 -7.57 -12.07
CA GLY A 206 -7.93 -6.35 -11.38
C GLY A 206 -7.85 -5.15 -12.31
N PHE A 207 -8.06 -3.98 -11.72
CA PHE A 207 -7.97 -2.68 -12.39
C PHE A 207 -7.27 -1.66 -11.49
N VAL A 208 -6.30 -0.93 -12.06
CA VAL A 208 -5.64 0.21 -11.41
C VAL A 208 -5.80 1.44 -12.28
N TYR A 209 -6.04 2.58 -11.65
CA TYR A 209 -6.00 3.88 -12.27
C TYR A 209 -5.24 4.87 -11.41
N ALA A 210 -4.21 5.51 -11.95
CA ALA A 210 -3.41 6.51 -11.27
C ALA A 210 -3.43 7.84 -12.04
N LYS A 211 -3.91 8.89 -11.39
CA LYS A 211 -3.99 10.24 -11.97
C LYS A 211 -2.74 11.03 -11.62
N HIS A 212 -2.02 11.49 -12.63
CA HIS A 212 -0.88 12.38 -12.44
C HIS A 212 -1.28 13.69 -11.75
N ALA A 213 -0.38 14.22 -10.91
CA ALA A 213 -0.66 15.34 -10.03
C ALA A 213 -0.49 16.72 -10.68
N GLY A 214 0.29 16.84 -11.75
CA GLY A 214 0.52 18.09 -12.46
C GLY A 214 0.46 17.93 -13.96
N ASP A 215 0.63 19.00 -14.68
CA ASP A 215 1.08 18.95 -16.07
C ASP A 215 2.55 18.59 -16.04
N ILE A 216 2.83 17.28 -15.92
CA ILE A 216 4.19 16.78 -16.07
C ILE A 216 4.56 17.07 -17.51
N THR A 217 5.47 18.03 -17.72
CA THR A 217 5.84 18.57 -19.03
C THR A 217 6.31 17.50 -20.03
N ASP A 218 6.69 16.31 -19.53
CA ASP A 218 7.11 15.16 -20.32
C ASP A 218 6.08 14.01 -20.34
N ALA A 219 4.97 14.10 -19.59
CA ALA A 219 3.93 13.07 -19.60
C ALA A 219 3.00 13.28 -20.79
N VAL A 220 3.10 12.39 -21.76
CA VAL A 220 2.21 12.33 -22.94
C VAL A 220 0.74 12.10 -22.52
N LYS A 221 0.50 11.66 -21.27
CA LYS A 221 -0.85 11.29 -20.76
C LYS A 221 -1.05 11.78 -19.32
N SER A 222 -2.27 12.16 -19.01
CA SER A 222 -2.67 12.65 -17.68
C SER A 222 -2.93 11.56 -16.65
N HIS A 223 -2.81 10.30 -17.02
CA HIS A 223 -3.08 9.14 -16.15
C HIS A 223 -2.40 7.87 -16.67
N GLU A 224 -2.26 6.91 -15.79
CA GLU A 224 -1.88 5.52 -16.08
C GLU A 224 -3.04 4.59 -15.69
N ALA A 225 -3.24 3.51 -16.44
CA ALA A 225 -4.22 2.49 -16.11
C ALA A 225 -3.67 1.10 -16.42
N VAL A 226 -4.00 0.12 -15.57
CA VAL A 226 -3.65 -1.29 -15.72
C VAL A 226 -4.89 -2.13 -15.56
N ILE A 227 -5.04 -3.13 -16.44
CA ILE A 227 -5.99 -4.23 -16.27
C ILE A 227 -5.17 -5.51 -16.24
N GLU A 228 -5.43 -6.36 -15.26
CA GLU A 228 -4.79 -7.65 -15.12
C GLU A 228 -5.85 -8.73 -14.95
N ALA A 229 -5.72 -9.81 -15.74
CA ALA A 229 -6.42 -11.06 -15.51
C ALA A 229 -5.38 -12.13 -15.16
N THR A 230 -5.59 -12.83 -14.05
CA THR A 230 -4.65 -13.82 -13.55
C THR A 230 -5.36 -15.11 -13.15
N TYR A 231 -4.62 -16.22 -13.22
CA TYR A 231 -5.05 -17.52 -12.72
C TYR A 231 -3.88 -18.22 -12.04
N ARG A 232 -3.99 -18.39 -10.73
CA ARG A 232 -2.98 -19.07 -9.91
C ARG A 232 -3.37 -20.51 -9.69
N ILE A 233 -2.53 -21.43 -10.20
CA ILE A 233 -2.71 -22.87 -10.06
C ILE A 233 -2.01 -23.33 -8.79
N GLN A 234 -2.73 -24.01 -7.91
CA GLN A 234 -2.15 -24.72 -6.78
C GLN A 234 -1.72 -26.12 -7.23
N LEU A 235 -0.40 -26.38 -7.21
CA LEU A 235 0.15 -27.69 -7.47
C LEU A 235 0.17 -28.47 -6.15
N THR A 236 -0.35 -29.69 -6.19
CA THR A 236 -0.34 -30.63 -5.04
C THR A 236 0.88 -31.53 -5.09
#